data_8a90aa6ec64b98268cbe725183995b59
#
_entry.id   8a90aa6ec64b98268cbe725183995b59
#
_cell.length_a   1.000
_cell.length_b   1.000
_cell.length_c   1.000
_cell.angle_alpha   90.00
_cell.angle_beta   90.00
_cell.angle_gamma   90.00
#
_symmetry.space_group_name_H-M   'P 1'
#
loop_
_entity.id
_entity.type
_entity.pdbx_description
1 polymer ?
#
loop_
_entity_poly.entity_id
_entity_poly.type
_entity_poly.pdbx_seq_one_letter_code
_entity_poly.pdbx_strand_id
1 'polypeptide(L)'
;QHHQDTHMQLVHAALCTHACVALGISFSGNTQEVVEALTVAREHGATTVAMTGLLDSPVGRLADHVLVTSARETQVRAGAMSSRMSQLAVVDFLFARVAQLCMDDLETLLTSTRTAVSTHRKPLT
;
A
#
# COMPACT_ATOMS: atom_id res chain seq x y z
N GLN A 1 19.67 -15.08 -3.52
CA GLN A 1 19.16 -13.94 -2.70
C GLN A 1 17.65 -13.68 -2.91
N HIS A 2 17.09 -13.91 -4.11
CA HIS A 2 15.66 -13.70 -4.36
C HIS A 2 14.73 -14.58 -3.52
N HIS A 3 15.11 -15.79 -3.16
CA HIS A 3 14.26 -16.72 -2.40
C HIS A 3 13.98 -16.26 -0.95
N GLN A 4 14.90 -15.55 -0.30
CA GLN A 4 14.67 -15.03 1.05
C GLN A 4 13.64 -13.90 1.07
N ASP A 5 13.69 -13.01 0.08
CA ASP A 5 12.75 -11.88 -0.02
C ASP A 5 11.32 -12.36 -0.29
N THR A 6 11.15 -13.36 -1.17
CA THR A 6 9.86 -13.99 -1.46
C THR A 6 9.28 -14.67 -0.22
N HIS A 7 10.10 -15.43 0.52
CA HIS A 7 9.66 -16.10 1.73
C HIS A 7 9.20 -15.10 2.80
N MET A 8 9.93 -14.00 2.98
CA MET A 8 9.53 -12.94 3.90
C MET A 8 8.23 -12.25 3.49
N GLN A 9 8.00 -12.05 2.20
CA GLN A 9 6.74 -11.50 1.69
C GLN A 9 5.55 -12.41 2.06
N LEU A 10 5.68 -13.71 1.89
CA LEU A 10 4.64 -14.68 2.26
C LEU A 10 4.40 -14.73 3.77
N VAL A 11 5.46 -14.65 4.58
CA VAL A 11 5.34 -14.59 6.05
C VAL A 11 4.56 -13.33 6.46
N HIS A 12 4.91 -12.17 5.92
CA HIS A 12 4.18 -10.93 6.20
C HIS A 12 2.73 -10.98 5.72
N ALA A 13 2.49 -11.55 4.54
CA ALA A 13 1.14 -11.75 4.03
C ALA A 13 0.28 -12.64 4.94
N ALA A 14 0.86 -13.71 5.47
CA ALA A 14 0.19 -14.62 6.41
C ALA A 14 -0.11 -13.99 7.79
N LEU A 15 0.60 -12.93 8.16
CA LEU A 15 0.36 -12.18 9.40
C LEU A 15 -0.68 -11.05 9.22
N CYS A 16 -1.17 -10.83 8.01
CA CYS A 16 -2.20 -9.85 7.74
C CYS A 16 -3.53 -10.23 8.40
N THR A 17 -4.32 -9.23 8.71
CA THR A 17 -5.68 -9.37 9.24
C THR A 17 -6.63 -8.43 8.47
N HIS A 18 -7.91 -8.46 8.80
CA HIS A 18 -8.91 -7.53 8.24
C HIS A 18 -8.61 -6.03 8.47
N ALA A 19 -7.70 -5.71 9.38
CA ALA A 19 -7.23 -4.33 9.63
C ALA A 19 -6.03 -3.95 8.74
N CYS A 20 -5.54 -4.88 7.91
CA CYS A 20 -4.38 -4.65 7.04
C CYS A 20 -4.79 -4.33 5.60
N VAL A 21 -3.93 -3.58 4.93
CA VAL A 21 -3.97 -3.38 3.48
C VAL A 21 -2.68 -3.96 2.89
N ALA A 22 -2.82 -4.90 1.96
CA ALA A 22 -1.70 -5.48 1.23
C ALA A 22 -1.58 -4.83 -0.16
N LEU A 23 -0.48 -4.12 -0.40
CA LEU A 23 -0.18 -3.49 -1.68
C LEU A 23 0.81 -4.35 -2.48
N GLY A 24 0.36 -4.91 -3.60
CA GLY A 24 1.20 -5.63 -4.55
C GLY A 24 1.57 -4.75 -5.75
N ILE A 25 2.85 -4.67 -6.06
CA ILE A 25 3.36 -3.85 -7.17
C ILE A 25 3.97 -4.78 -8.23
N SER A 26 3.36 -4.78 -9.41
CA SER A 26 3.85 -5.54 -10.57
C SER A 26 3.44 -4.85 -11.85
N PHE A 27 4.38 -4.27 -12.58
CA PHE A 27 4.07 -3.55 -13.83
C PHE A 27 3.43 -4.48 -14.88
N SER A 28 4.00 -5.66 -15.10
CA SER A 28 3.43 -6.66 -16.01
C SER A 28 2.15 -7.30 -15.48
N GLY A 29 1.93 -7.24 -14.15
CA GLY A 29 0.85 -7.91 -13.47
C GLY A 29 0.94 -9.44 -13.43
N ASN A 30 2.08 -10.02 -13.85
CA ASN A 30 2.31 -11.46 -13.96
C ASN A 30 3.38 -11.98 -12.98
N THR A 31 3.87 -11.13 -12.08
CA THR A 31 4.89 -11.53 -11.11
C THR A 31 4.28 -12.52 -10.13
N GLN A 32 4.71 -13.78 -10.21
CA GLN A 32 4.12 -14.88 -9.45
C GLN A 32 4.21 -14.66 -7.94
N GLU A 33 5.33 -14.17 -7.45
CA GLU A 33 5.55 -13.88 -6.03
C GLU A 33 4.55 -12.84 -5.50
N VAL A 34 4.21 -11.84 -6.31
CA VAL A 34 3.21 -10.83 -5.95
C VAL A 34 1.80 -11.43 -5.94
N VAL A 35 1.47 -12.28 -6.92
CA VAL A 35 0.19 -13.00 -6.97
C VAL A 35 0.04 -13.88 -5.73
N GLU A 36 1.05 -14.65 -5.38
CA GLU A 36 1.04 -15.55 -4.22
C GLU A 36 0.89 -14.75 -2.91
N ALA A 37 1.67 -13.68 -2.73
CA ALA A 37 1.59 -12.86 -1.52
C ALA A 37 0.23 -12.17 -1.35
N LEU A 38 -0.34 -11.61 -2.42
CA LEU A 38 -1.68 -11.02 -2.36
C LEU A 38 -2.77 -12.06 -2.11
N THR A 39 -2.62 -13.26 -2.66
CA THR A 39 -3.57 -14.36 -2.41
C THR A 39 -3.58 -14.72 -0.92
N VAL A 40 -2.40 -14.94 -0.33
CA VAL A 40 -2.27 -15.26 1.10
C VAL A 40 -2.82 -14.13 1.97
N ALA A 41 -2.49 -12.87 1.69
CA ALA A 41 -3.00 -11.73 2.45
C ALA A 41 -4.54 -11.64 2.40
N ARG A 42 -5.13 -11.88 1.24
CA ARG A 42 -6.59 -11.89 1.05
C ARG A 42 -7.27 -13.03 1.81
N GLU A 43 -6.69 -14.22 1.81
CA GLU A 43 -7.19 -15.36 2.59
C GLU A 43 -7.20 -15.08 4.09
N HIS A 44 -6.28 -14.22 4.58
CA HIS A 44 -6.24 -13.76 5.96
C HIS A 44 -7.09 -12.50 6.23
N GLY A 45 -7.90 -12.08 5.26
CA GLY A 45 -8.89 -11.03 5.41
C GLY A 45 -8.38 -9.61 5.12
N ALA A 46 -7.14 -9.44 4.67
CA ALA A 46 -6.62 -8.12 4.29
C ALA A 46 -7.32 -7.58 3.04
N THR A 47 -7.50 -6.26 2.99
CA THR A 47 -7.86 -5.57 1.75
C THR A 47 -6.65 -5.57 0.81
N THR A 48 -6.85 -6.01 -0.43
CA THR A 48 -5.76 -6.11 -1.40
C THR A 48 -5.80 -4.99 -2.43
N VAL A 49 -4.65 -4.40 -2.68
CA VAL A 49 -4.46 -3.34 -3.68
C VAL A 49 -3.37 -3.77 -4.66
N ALA A 50 -3.66 -3.73 -5.95
CA ALA A 50 -2.68 -3.97 -7.00
C ALA A 50 -2.25 -2.64 -7.64
N MET A 51 -0.95 -2.48 -7.84
CA MET A 51 -0.39 -1.43 -8.69
C MET A 51 0.24 -2.09 -9.91
N THR A 52 -0.36 -1.90 -11.08
CA THR A 52 0.03 -2.60 -12.31
C THR A 52 -0.13 -1.73 -13.55
N GLY A 53 0.60 -2.04 -14.60
CA GLY A 53 0.40 -1.40 -15.92
C GLY A 53 -0.77 -1.99 -16.72
N LEU A 54 -1.28 -3.17 -16.30
CA LEU A 54 -2.31 -3.90 -17.01
C LEU A 54 -3.45 -4.28 -16.06
N LEU A 55 -4.60 -3.65 -16.25
CA LEU A 55 -5.79 -3.92 -15.42
C LEU A 55 -6.22 -5.40 -15.52
N ASP A 56 -6.26 -5.94 -16.74
CA ASP A 56 -6.60 -7.34 -17.00
C ASP A 56 -5.37 -8.25 -16.91
N SER A 57 -4.76 -8.29 -15.73
CA SER A 57 -3.63 -9.15 -15.40
C SER A 57 -3.96 -10.04 -14.20
N PRO A 58 -3.21 -11.12 -13.93
CA PRO A 58 -3.42 -11.96 -12.75
C PRO A 58 -3.46 -11.17 -11.44
N VAL A 59 -2.53 -10.23 -11.24
CA VAL A 59 -2.49 -9.35 -10.05
C VAL A 59 -3.71 -8.41 -10.02
N GLY A 60 -4.07 -7.83 -11.19
CA GLY A 60 -5.21 -6.92 -11.29
C GLY A 60 -6.55 -7.59 -11.01
N ARG A 61 -6.75 -8.82 -11.49
CA ARG A 61 -7.98 -9.60 -11.26
C ARG A 61 -8.12 -10.11 -9.83
N LEU A 62 -7.02 -10.30 -9.14
CA LEU A 62 -7.01 -10.80 -7.77
C LEU A 62 -7.32 -9.72 -6.74
N ALA A 63 -6.89 -8.49 -6.97
CA ALA A 63 -6.96 -7.40 -6.00
C ALA A 63 -8.37 -6.79 -5.88
N ASP A 64 -8.72 -6.35 -4.68
CA ASP A 64 -9.98 -5.63 -4.43
C ASP A 64 -9.97 -4.23 -5.07
N HIS A 65 -8.79 -3.59 -5.13
CA HIS A 65 -8.57 -2.30 -5.76
C HIS A 65 -7.36 -2.35 -6.69
N VAL A 66 -7.45 -1.65 -7.84
CA VAL A 66 -6.35 -1.60 -8.81
C VAL A 66 -5.97 -0.17 -9.13
N LEU A 67 -4.68 0.14 -8.96
CA LEU A 67 -4.05 1.37 -9.38
C LEU A 67 -3.30 1.10 -10.70
N VAL A 68 -3.80 1.65 -11.79
CA VAL A 68 -3.18 1.45 -13.10
C VAL A 68 -2.13 2.53 -13.33
N THR A 69 -0.88 2.09 -13.55
CA THR A 69 0.24 2.97 -13.89
C THR A 69 0.50 2.90 -15.39
N SER A 70 0.29 4.01 -16.10
CA SER A 70 0.55 4.09 -17.53
C SER A 70 2.01 4.46 -17.78
N ALA A 71 2.75 3.59 -18.46
CA ALA A 71 4.05 3.92 -19.04
C ALA A 71 4.09 3.37 -20.46
N ARG A 72 4.53 4.18 -21.42
CA ARG A 72 4.84 3.68 -22.76
C ARG A 72 6.19 2.95 -22.69
N GLU A 73 6.16 1.63 -22.65
CA GLU A 73 7.35 0.83 -22.86
C GLU A 73 7.69 0.85 -24.36
N THR A 74 8.65 1.65 -24.73
CA THR A 74 9.36 1.45 -26.00
C THR A 74 10.32 0.27 -25.81
N GLN A 75 10.52 -0.54 -26.85
CA GLN A 75 11.34 -1.78 -26.85
C GLN A 75 12.82 -1.60 -26.45
N VAL A 76 13.23 -0.43 -26.03
CA VAL A 76 14.58 -0.09 -25.57
C VAL A 76 14.55 0.05 -24.04
N ARG A 77 15.63 -0.34 -23.37
CA ARG A 77 15.84 -0.29 -21.90
C ARG A 77 15.38 0.98 -21.16
N ALA A 78 15.12 2.07 -21.86
CA ALA A 78 14.51 3.29 -21.33
C ALA A 78 13.07 3.08 -20.81
N GLY A 79 12.35 2.05 -21.30
CA GLY A 79 11.00 1.73 -20.86
C GLY A 79 10.92 1.29 -19.39
N ALA A 80 11.91 0.52 -18.92
CA ALA A 80 11.92 0.05 -17.52
C ALA A 80 12.10 1.20 -16.51
N MET A 81 12.78 2.27 -16.87
CA MET A 81 12.88 3.47 -16.02
C MET A 81 11.58 4.26 -15.98
N SER A 82 10.91 4.40 -17.11
CA SER A 82 9.64 5.12 -17.21
C SER A 82 8.54 4.45 -16.37
N SER A 83 8.44 3.12 -16.41
CA SER A 83 7.48 2.38 -15.58
C SER A 83 7.76 2.49 -14.09
N ARG A 84 9.03 2.45 -13.68
CA ARG A 84 9.44 2.64 -12.28
C ARG A 84 9.14 4.05 -11.78
N MET A 85 9.43 5.07 -12.58
CA MET A 85 9.11 6.46 -12.21
C MET A 85 7.61 6.68 -12.06
N SER A 86 6.81 6.10 -12.96
CA SER A 86 5.35 6.13 -12.89
C SER A 86 4.82 5.46 -11.62
N GLN A 87 5.35 4.30 -11.26
CA GLN A 87 5.00 3.60 -10.01
C GLN A 87 5.40 4.40 -8.77
N LEU A 88 6.61 4.96 -8.74
CA LEU A 88 7.09 5.79 -7.63
C LEU A 88 6.21 7.03 -7.45
N ALA A 89 5.82 7.69 -8.52
CA ALA A 89 4.91 8.84 -8.45
C ALA A 89 3.56 8.46 -7.83
N VAL A 90 2.98 7.32 -8.21
CA VAL A 90 1.72 6.84 -7.63
C VAL A 90 1.90 6.48 -6.15
N VAL A 91 3.02 5.87 -5.76
CA VAL A 91 3.35 5.61 -4.34
C VAL A 91 3.44 6.91 -3.55
N ASP A 92 4.10 7.94 -4.09
CA ASP A 92 4.22 9.24 -3.43
C ASP A 92 2.84 9.93 -3.27
N PHE A 93 1.99 9.89 -4.28
CA PHE A 93 0.62 10.42 -4.18
C PHE A 93 -0.21 9.65 -3.16
N LEU A 94 -0.11 8.32 -3.15
CA LEU A 94 -0.80 7.47 -2.18
C LEU A 94 -0.33 7.79 -0.75
N PHE A 95 0.98 7.89 -0.55
CA PHE A 95 1.57 8.25 0.74
C PHE A 95 1.10 9.62 1.21
N ALA A 96 1.17 10.64 0.35
CA ALA A 96 0.73 11.99 0.67
C ALA A 96 -0.76 12.02 1.07
N ARG A 97 -1.61 11.27 0.34
CA ARG A 97 -3.05 11.20 0.65
C ARG A 97 -3.33 10.50 1.98
N VAL A 98 -2.66 9.39 2.24
CA VAL A 98 -2.78 8.68 3.53
C VAL A 98 -2.29 9.58 4.67
N ALA A 99 -1.15 10.25 4.50
CA ALA A 99 -0.63 11.19 5.50
C ALA A 99 -1.61 12.33 5.80
N GLN A 100 -2.26 12.91 4.80
CA GLN A 100 -3.30 13.93 5.01
C GLN A 100 -4.46 13.40 5.84
N LEU A 101 -4.97 12.22 5.51
CA LEU A 101 -6.08 11.60 6.24
C LEU A 101 -5.71 11.31 7.71
N CYS A 102 -4.48 10.81 7.93
CA CYS A 102 -3.97 10.54 9.28
C CYS A 102 -3.72 11.85 10.08
N MET A 103 -3.34 12.93 9.42
CA MET A 103 -3.13 14.22 10.10
C MET A 103 -4.41 14.85 10.58
N ASP A 104 -5.50 14.74 9.83
CA ASP A 104 -6.82 15.21 10.26
C ASP A 104 -7.27 14.47 11.53
N ASP A 105 -7.04 13.15 11.58
CA ASP A 105 -7.33 12.34 12.78
C ASP A 105 -6.40 12.70 13.95
N LEU A 106 -5.12 12.99 13.68
CA LEU A 106 -4.14 13.35 14.69
C LEU A 106 -4.44 14.73 15.31
N GLU A 107 -4.86 15.71 14.52
CA GLU A 107 -5.28 17.03 15.03
C GLU A 107 -6.46 16.90 15.98
N THR A 108 -7.44 16.06 15.64
CA THR A 108 -8.59 15.76 16.49
C THR A 108 -8.16 15.12 17.80
N LEU A 109 -7.25 14.15 17.76
CA LEU A 109 -6.68 13.48 18.93
C LEU A 109 -5.86 14.44 19.82
N LEU A 110 -5.03 15.29 19.23
CA LEU A 110 -4.23 16.28 19.96
C LEU A 110 -5.10 17.33 20.61
N THR A 111 -6.17 17.79 19.96
CA THR A 111 -7.11 18.75 20.52
C THR A 111 -7.85 18.15 21.71
N SER A 112 -8.32 16.91 21.61
CA SER A 112 -9.01 16.21 22.71
C SER A 112 -8.07 15.99 23.91
N THR A 113 -6.82 15.63 23.66
CA THR A 113 -5.80 15.43 24.70
C THR A 113 -5.46 16.75 25.41
N ARG A 114 -5.28 17.84 24.66
CA ARG A 114 -5.05 19.18 25.23
C ARG A 114 -6.21 19.63 26.12
N THR A 115 -7.45 19.39 25.67
CA THR A 115 -8.65 19.72 26.45
C THR A 115 -8.70 18.91 27.74
N ALA A 116 -8.41 17.61 27.70
CA ALA A 116 -8.38 16.76 28.88
C ALA A 116 -7.31 17.20 29.91
N VAL A 117 -6.10 17.56 29.44
CA VAL A 117 -5.03 18.06 30.32
C VAL A 117 -5.34 19.44 30.90
N SER A 118 -5.96 20.32 30.13
CA SER A 118 -6.34 21.67 30.62
C SER A 118 -7.41 21.62 31.71
N THR A 119 -8.28 20.62 31.65
CA THR A 119 -9.35 20.43 32.65
C THR A 119 -8.79 19.92 33.99
N HIS A 120 -7.65 19.25 34.00
CA HIS A 120 -6.99 18.78 35.23
C HIS A 120 -6.05 19.81 35.89
N ARG A 121 -5.85 20.96 35.25
CA ARG A 121 -5.00 22.04 35.76
C ARG A 121 -5.76 23.12 36.53
N LYS A 122 -6.94 22.82 37.10
CA LYS A 122 -7.56 23.73 38.08
C LYS A 122 -6.79 23.62 39.40
N PRO A 123 -6.23 24.73 39.92
CA PRO A 123 -5.60 24.72 41.24
C PRO A 123 -6.65 24.35 42.28
N LEU A 124 -6.27 23.43 43.16
CA LEU A 124 -7.02 23.17 44.39
C LEU A 124 -6.93 24.44 45.23
N THR A 125 -8.01 25.18 45.27
CA THR A 125 -8.25 26.24 46.28
C THR A 125 -8.79 25.62 47.55
#